data_1ae75ec44be17b1ddf6628075cf82c7f
#
_entry.id   1ae75ec44be17b1ddf6628075cf82c7f
#
_cell.length_a   1.000
_cell.length_b   1.000
_cell.length_c   1.000
_cell.angle_alpha   90.00
_cell.angle_beta   90.00
_cell.angle_gamma   90.00
#
_symmetry.space_group_name_H-M   'P 1'
#
loop_
_entity.id
_entity.type
_entity.pdbx_description
1 polymer ?
#
loop_
_entity_poly.entity_id
_entity_poly.type
_entity_poly.pdbx_seq_one_letter_code
_entity_poly.pdbx_strand_id
1 'polypeptide(L)' 'MKKCSICKYNDIGKYGHNAQPINDGRCCSWCNNYFVIPKRLNQMKEINNEF' A
#
# COMPACT_ATOMS: atom_id res chain seq x y z
N MET A 1 4.85 -4.03 18.66
CA MET A 1 4.73 -3.31 17.38
C MET A 1 4.51 -4.26 16.24
N LYS A 2 3.81 -3.82 15.25
CA LYS A 2 3.45 -4.68 14.13
C LYS A 2 4.36 -4.43 12.94
N LYS A 3 4.58 -5.49 12.18
CA LYS A 3 5.38 -5.38 10.99
C LYS A 3 4.50 -5.10 9.78
N CYS A 4 5.09 -4.48 8.78
CA CYS A 4 4.44 -4.23 7.51
C CYS A 4 3.92 -5.53 6.91
N SER A 5 2.69 -5.51 6.41
CA SER A 5 2.09 -6.71 5.83
C SER A 5 2.62 -7.01 4.43
N ILE A 6 3.33 -6.07 3.82
CA ILE A 6 3.84 -6.24 2.47
C ILE A 6 5.29 -6.71 2.52
N CYS A 7 6.18 -5.89 3.06
CA CYS A 7 7.59 -6.25 3.12
C CYS A 7 7.94 -7.07 4.35
N LYS A 8 7.13 -6.97 5.40
CA LYS A 8 7.33 -7.70 6.65
C LYS A 8 8.67 -7.39 7.29
N TYR A 9 9.22 -6.26 6.96
CA TYR A 9 10.54 -5.87 7.38
C TYR A 9 10.50 -4.66 8.29
N ASN A 10 9.81 -3.61 7.88
CA ASN A 10 9.69 -2.38 8.63
C ASN A 10 8.51 -2.42 9.58
N ASP A 11 8.62 -1.71 10.70
CA ASP A 11 7.50 -1.52 11.58
C ASP A 11 6.53 -0.53 10.95
N ILE A 12 5.25 -0.76 11.19
CA ILE A 12 4.23 0.14 10.68
C ILE A 12 3.91 1.25 11.66
N GLY A 13 4.53 1.22 12.81
CA GLY A 13 4.25 2.23 13.82
C GLY A 13 2.96 1.93 14.53
N LYS A 14 2.24 2.99 14.89
CA LYS A 14 1.05 2.84 15.69
C LYS A 14 -0.14 2.37 14.86
N TYR A 15 -0.31 2.93 13.69
CA TYR A 15 -1.47 2.63 12.85
C TYR A 15 -1.10 2.04 11.51
N GLY A 16 0.04 2.41 11.00
CA GLY A 16 0.43 1.98 9.66
C GLY A 16 -0.37 2.68 8.60
N HIS A 17 -0.34 2.12 7.41
CA HIS A 17 -1.09 2.62 6.27
C HIS A 17 -1.92 1.49 5.69
N ASN A 18 -3.05 1.84 5.10
CA ASN A 18 -3.90 0.87 4.45
C ASN A 18 -3.16 0.25 3.27
N ALA A 19 -3.02 -1.06 3.29
CA ALA A 19 -2.26 -1.77 2.27
C ALA A 19 -3.10 -2.19 1.07
N GLN A 20 -4.40 -1.96 1.10
CA GLN A 20 -5.23 -2.27 -0.06
C GLN A 20 -4.86 -1.38 -1.23
N PRO A 21 -4.89 -1.88 -2.45
CA PRO A 21 -5.43 -3.17 -2.89
C PRO A 21 -4.44 -4.33 -2.85
N ILE A 22 -3.26 -4.14 -2.29
CA ILE A 22 -2.26 -5.20 -2.30
C ILE A 22 -2.68 -6.31 -1.33
N ASN A 23 -3.06 -5.94 -0.12
CA ASN A 23 -3.63 -6.90 0.83
C ASN A 23 -4.49 -6.15 1.84
N ASP A 24 -5.09 -6.89 2.75
CA ASP A 24 -6.02 -6.33 3.72
C ASP A 24 -5.34 -5.79 4.96
N GLY A 25 -4.03 -5.87 5.04
CA GLY A 25 -3.31 -5.50 6.23
C GLY A 25 -2.90 -4.05 6.24
N ARG A 26 -1.87 -3.77 7.01
CA ARG A 26 -1.28 -2.44 7.11
C ARG A 26 0.16 -2.51 6.65
N CYS A 27 0.63 -1.45 6.05
CA CYS A 27 1.98 -1.41 5.53
C CYS A 27 2.74 -0.20 6.08
N CYS A 28 4.05 -0.22 5.93
CA CYS A 28 4.89 0.90 6.31
C CYS A 28 4.77 2.00 5.26
N SER A 29 5.25 3.19 5.62
CA SER A 29 5.16 4.31 4.69
C SER A 29 5.94 4.05 3.41
N TRP A 30 7.04 3.33 3.50
CA TRP A 30 7.82 2.99 2.32
C TRP A 30 6.99 2.17 1.33
N CYS A 31 6.36 1.10 1.82
CA CYS A 31 5.52 0.27 0.97
C CYS A 31 4.31 1.04 0.48
N ASN A 32 3.74 1.88 1.31
CA ASN A 32 2.62 2.70 0.90
C ASN A 32 2.99 3.57 -0.30
N ASN A 33 4.17 4.18 -0.25
CA ASN A 33 4.60 5.07 -1.33
C ASN A 33 5.02 4.33 -2.58
N TYR A 34 5.63 3.18 -2.44
CA TYR A 34 6.24 2.51 -3.58
C TYR A 34 5.43 1.36 -4.14
N PHE A 35 4.46 0.86 -3.39
CA PHE A 35 3.65 -0.26 -3.85
C PHE A 35 2.17 0.07 -3.87
N VAL A 36 1.66 0.61 -2.78
CA VAL A 36 0.22 0.83 -2.66
C VAL A 36 -0.25 1.95 -3.58
N ILE A 37 0.40 3.08 -3.51
CA ILE A 37 0.00 4.24 -4.30
C ILE A 37 0.13 3.97 -5.79
N PRO A 38 1.25 3.42 -6.28
CA PRO A 38 1.33 3.09 -7.71
C PRO A 38 0.25 2.10 -8.13
N LYS A 39 -0.09 1.14 -7.27
CA LYS A 39 -1.13 0.18 -7.59
C LYS A 39 -2.48 0.85 -7.72
N ARG A 40 -2.77 1.77 -6.82
CA ARG A 40 -4.03 2.51 -6.87
C ARG A 40 -4.12 3.36 -8.12
N LEU A 41 -3.03 4.02 -8.47
CA LEU A 41 -2.99 4.84 -9.67
C LEU A 41 -3.23 3.98 -10.91
N ASN A 42 -2.67 2.79 -10.92
CA ASN A 42 -2.85 1.88 -12.04
C ASN A 42 -4.31 1.47 -12.16
N GLN A 43 -4.96 1.22 -11.05
CA GLN A 43 -6.37 0.86 -11.05
C GLN A 43 -7.24 2.01 -11.53
N MET A 44 -6.89 3.21 -11.13
CA MET A 44 -7.62 4.39 -11.57
C MET A 44 -7.51 4.58 -13.07
N LYS A 45 -6.34 4.31 -13.62
CA LYS A 45 -6.15 4.39 -15.06
C LYS A 45 -7.05 3.40 -15.78
N GLU A 46 -7.15 2.20 -15.26
CA GLU A 46 -8.00 1.18 -15.86
C GLU A 46 -9.47 1.60 -15.83
N ILE A 47 -9.88 2.20 -14.74
CA ILE A 47 -11.26 2.61 -14.59
C ILE A 47 -11.59 3.75 -15.54
N ASN A 48 -10.74 4.74 -15.57
CA ASN A 48 -10.96 5.91 -16.41
C ASN A 48 -10.80 5.59 -17.87
N ASN A 49 -9.80 4.81 -18.20
CA ASN A 49 -9.54 4.46 -19.57
C ASN A 49 -9.36 5.68 -20.46
N GLU A 50 -8.90 6.75 -19.86
CA GLU A 50 -8.77 8.02 -20.56
C GLU A 50 -7.35 8.37 -20.89
N PHE A 51 -6.43 7.71 -20.32
CA PHE A 51 -5.02 8.08 -20.45
C PHE A 51 -4.27 7.15 -21.36
#